data_4bad7aad7711f191928fb148a0decd6b
#
_entry.id   4bad7aad7711f191928fb148a0decd6b
#
_cell.length_a   1.000
_cell.length_b   1.000
_cell.length_c   1.000
_cell.angle_alpha   90.00
_cell.angle_beta   90.00
_cell.angle_gamma   90.00
#
_symmetry.space_group_name_H-M   'P 1'
#
loop_
_entity.id
_entity.type
_entity.pdbx_description
1 polymer ?
#
loop_
_entity_poly.entity_id
_entity_poly.type
_entity_poly.pdbx_seq_one_letter_code
_entity_poly.pdbx_strand_id
1 'polypeptide(L)'
;MENFKIHYPLLSVAIFVAVILVAHIFATNNYDWTNNTISDLGSQGYERKLLMQFGFLAFGITMTLGIMLNGLTWRILPILVYSLGVGLTGIFCTKPFFHTETYSLLQENLHSTFAQIAGIALTVGVLVQLFSSTTTTEKFVNLIFLLAIIGLSASFGLVQQYQGIVQRVLYLTSFIWLVKFYKPS
;
A
#
# COMPACT_ATOMS: atom_id res chain seq x y z
N MET A 1 21.15 14.23 1.77
CA MET A 1 21.02 12.76 1.86
C MET A 1 20.60 12.29 3.25
N GLU A 2 21.15 12.81 4.35
CA GLU A 2 20.75 12.39 5.72
C GLU A 2 19.27 12.61 6.02
N ASN A 3 18.70 13.76 5.70
CA ASN A 3 17.26 14.01 5.90
C ASN A 3 16.37 13.02 5.15
N PHE A 4 16.76 12.57 3.95
CA PHE A 4 16.01 11.56 3.21
C PHE A 4 16.07 10.21 3.91
N LYS A 5 17.25 9.79 4.41
CA LYS A 5 17.42 8.53 5.14
C LYS A 5 16.53 8.42 6.38
N ILE A 6 16.27 9.55 7.05
CA ILE A 6 15.45 9.56 8.25
C ILE A 6 13.95 9.63 7.93
N HIS A 7 13.57 10.35 6.87
CA HIS A 7 12.17 10.71 6.60
C HIS A 7 11.54 10.00 5.39
N TYR A 8 12.25 9.04 4.78
CA TYR A 8 11.72 8.37 3.58
C TYR A 8 10.33 7.73 3.74
N PRO A 9 9.95 7.14 4.91
CA PRO A 9 8.59 6.62 5.05
C PRO A 9 7.54 7.73 4.99
N LEU A 10 7.81 8.85 5.68
CA LEU A 10 6.93 10.02 5.66
C LEU A 10 6.82 10.61 4.24
N LEU A 11 7.94 10.76 3.54
CA LEU A 11 7.95 11.29 2.18
C LEU A 11 7.18 10.38 1.21
N SER A 12 7.41 9.07 1.28
CA SER A 12 6.72 8.09 0.43
C SER A 12 5.21 8.11 0.65
N VAL A 13 4.79 8.12 1.92
CA VAL A 13 3.38 8.20 2.30
C VAL A 13 2.78 9.54 1.87
N ALA A 14 3.47 10.66 2.08
CA ALA A 14 2.97 11.98 1.70
C ALA A 14 2.75 12.10 0.19
N ILE A 15 3.70 11.63 -0.62
CA ILE A 15 3.56 11.59 -2.09
C ILE A 15 2.34 10.73 -2.48
N PHE A 16 2.24 9.55 -1.92
CA PHE A 16 1.16 8.63 -2.27
C PHE A 16 -0.22 9.17 -1.88
N VAL A 17 -0.36 9.72 -0.68
CA VAL A 17 -1.60 10.37 -0.22
C VAL A 17 -1.95 11.56 -1.10
N ALA A 18 -0.98 12.41 -1.46
CA ALA A 18 -1.22 13.53 -2.37
C ALA A 18 -1.74 13.05 -3.73
N VAL A 19 -1.15 12.00 -4.29
CA VAL A 19 -1.62 11.41 -5.56
C VAL A 19 -3.03 10.84 -5.42
N ILE A 20 -3.34 10.12 -4.33
CA ILE A 20 -4.70 9.62 -4.06
C ILE A 20 -5.71 10.77 -4.04
N LEU A 21 -5.41 11.86 -3.33
CA LEU A 21 -6.29 13.02 -3.24
C LEU A 21 -6.52 13.65 -4.62
N VAL A 22 -5.45 13.86 -5.39
CA VAL A 22 -5.56 14.39 -6.76
C VAL A 22 -6.36 13.44 -7.66
N ALA A 23 -6.11 12.12 -7.58
CA ALA A 23 -6.84 11.13 -8.36
C ALA A 23 -8.34 11.13 -8.02
N HIS A 24 -8.73 11.39 -6.76
CA HIS A 24 -10.12 11.52 -6.35
C HIS A 24 -10.76 12.80 -6.88
N ILE A 25 -10.07 13.94 -6.84
CA ILE A 25 -10.58 15.22 -7.39
C ILE A 25 -10.91 15.07 -8.88
N PHE A 26 -10.11 14.30 -9.59
CA PHE A 26 -10.29 14.05 -11.02
C PHE A 26 -11.05 12.74 -11.33
N ALA A 27 -11.63 12.08 -10.32
CA ALA A 27 -12.38 10.85 -10.57
C ALA A 27 -13.63 11.12 -11.44
N THR A 28 -13.97 10.13 -12.27
CA THR A 28 -15.18 10.19 -13.09
C THR A 28 -16.44 9.93 -12.25
N ASN A 29 -17.60 10.39 -12.72
CA ASN A 29 -18.88 10.23 -12.00
C ASN A 29 -19.26 8.76 -11.72
N ASN A 30 -18.69 7.82 -12.46
CA ASN A 30 -18.94 6.38 -12.27
C ASN A 30 -18.07 5.78 -11.16
N TYR A 31 -17.14 6.54 -10.58
CA TYR A 31 -16.30 6.08 -9.49
C TYR A 31 -16.97 6.37 -8.15
N ASP A 32 -17.43 5.31 -7.50
CA ASP A 32 -17.96 5.35 -6.14
C ASP A 32 -16.86 4.99 -5.14
N TRP A 33 -16.35 5.99 -4.44
CA TRP A 33 -15.25 5.82 -3.49
C TRP A 33 -15.56 4.87 -2.31
N THR A 34 -16.82 4.57 -2.06
CA THR A 34 -17.22 3.63 -1.00
C THR A 34 -17.02 2.19 -1.43
N ASN A 35 -17.33 1.89 -2.68
CA ASN A 35 -17.26 0.56 -3.27
C ASN A 35 -15.97 0.37 -4.08
N ASN A 36 -15.58 1.38 -4.87
CA ASN A 36 -14.39 1.30 -5.69
C ASN A 36 -13.12 1.56 -4.88
N THR A 37 -12.13 0.75 -5.14
CA THR A 37 -10.83 0.77 -4.47
C THR A 37 -9.95 1.92 -4.98
N ILE A 38 -8.89 2.25 -4.26
CA ILE A 38 -7.84 3.16 -4.75
C ILE A 38 -7.19 2.59 -6.01
N SER A 39 -7.03 1.27 -6.10
CA SER A 39 -6.49 0.57 -7.27
C SER A 39 -7.35 0.76 -8.52
N ASP A 40 -8.67 0.92 -8.36
CA ASP A 40 -9.58 1.13 -9.49
C ASP A 40 -9.32 2.45 -10.22
N LEU A 41 -8.76 3.45 -9.53
CA LEU A 41 -8.27 4.69 -10.17
C LEU A 41 -7.06 4.46 -11.10
N GLY A 42 -6.42 3.31 -11.02
CA GLY A 42 -5.35 2.83 -11.91
C GLY A 42 -5.78 1.69 -12.84
N SER A 43 -7.09 1.42 -12.98
CA SER A 43 -7.61 0.26 -13.69
C SER A 43 -7.41 0.32 -15.21
N GLN A 44 -7.50 -0.84 -15.85
CA GLN A 44 -7.42 -0.95 -17.31
C GLN A 44 -8.56 -0.17 -17.97
N GLY A 45 -8.24 0.56 -19.04
CA GLY A 45 -9.20 1.37 -19.78
C GLY A 45 -9.60 2.69 -19.10
N TYR A 46 -9.23 2.93 -17.84
CA TYR A 46 -9.52 4.19 -17.18
C TYR A 46 -8.64 5.31 -17.73
N GLU A 47 -9.26 6.42 -18.15
CA GLU A 47 -8.57 7.51 -18.85
C GLU A 47 -7.42 8.13 -18.06
N ARG A 48 -7.59 8.20 -16.74
CA ARG A 48 -6.64 8.86 -15.81
C ARG A 48 -5.80 7.88 -14.99
N LYS A 49 -5.74 6.62 -15.42
CA LYS A 49 -5.02 5.54 -14.71
C LYS A 49 -3.56 5.87 -14.41
N LEU A 50 -2.89 6.60 -15.31
CA LEU A 50 -1.47 6.97 -15.17
C LEU A 50 -1.19 7.73 -13.88
N LEU A 51 -2.15 8.53 -13.39
CA LEU A 51 -2.00 9.28 -12.16
C LEU A 51 -1.83 8.33 -10.96
N MET A 52 -2.71 7.32 -10.84
CA MET A 52 -2.62 6.38 -9.73
C MET A 52 -1.45 5.40 -9.89
N GLN A 53 -1.14 4.98 -11.13
CA GLN A 53 0.06 4.19 -11.42
C GLN A 53 1.33 4.92 -10.97
N PHE A 54 1.42 6.23 -11.27
CA PHE A 54 2.52 7.07 -10.77
C PHE A 54 2.58 7.05 -9.24
N GLY A 55 1.44 7.14 -8.55
CA GLY A 55 1.40 7.08 -7.08
C GLY A 55 1.99 5.80 -6.52
N PHE A 56 1.58 4.64 -7.04
CA PHE A 56 2.13 3.34 -6.63
C PHE A 56 3.62 3.22 -6.90
N LEU A 57 4.06 3.63 -8.10
CA LEU A 57 5.48 3.60 -8.48
C LEU A 57 6.31 4.55 -7.61
N ALA A 58 5.86 5.78 -7.41
CA ALA A 58 6.56 6.76 -6.60
C ALA A 58 6.71 6.28 -5.15
N PHE A 59 5.66 5.70 -4.55
CA PHE A 59 5.73 5.09 -3.24
C PHE A 59 6.76 3.95 -3.20
N GLY A 60 6.65 2.99 -4.13
CA GLY A 60 7.54 1.83 -4.18
C GLY A 60 9.00 2.23 -4.36
N ILE A 61 9.30 3.16 -5.27
CA ILE A 61 10.66 3.65 -5.53
C ILE A 61 11.22 4.40 -4.31
N THR A 62 10.49 5.35 -3.75
CA THR A 62 10.98 6.17 -2.63
C THR A 62 11.21 5.35 -1.37
N MET A 63 10.30 4.41 -1.04
CA MET A 63 10.49 3.47 0.06
C MET A 63 11.70 2.56 -0.17
N THR A 64 11.80 1.95 -1.35
CA THR A 64 12.92 1.04 -1.69
C THR A 64 14.27 1.75 -1.62
N LEU A 65 14.37 2.95 -2.21
CA LEU A 65 15.60 3.75 -2.14
C LEU A 65 15.96 4.13 -0.69
N GLY A 66 14.98 4.53 0.09
CA GLY A 66 15.18 4.84 1.50
C GLY A 66 15.71 3.65 2.30
N ILE A 67 15.14 2.47 2.09
CA ILE A 67 15.59 1.22 2.71
C ILE A 67 17.03 0.90 2.29
N MET A 68 17.33 0.93 1.00
CA MET A 68 18.67 0.60 0.48
C MET A 68 19.75 1.55 1.02
N LEU A 69 19.44 2.83 1.14
CA LEU A 69 20.37 3.84 1.67
C LEU A 69 20.62 3.69 3.18
N ASN A 70 19.71 3.08 3.92
CA ASN A 70 19.88 2.79 5.35
C ASN A 70 20.59 1.44 5.62
N GLY A 71 20.80 0.64 4.61
CA GLY A 71 21.40 -0.68 4.71
C GLY A 71 20.38 -1.80 4.91
N LEU A 72 20.66 -2.94 4.29
CA LEU A 72 19.77 -4.10 4.34
C LEU A 72 20.06 -4.93 5.56
N THR A 73 19.04 -5.14 6.38
CA THR A 73 19.05 -6.12 7.47
C THR A 73 17.88 -7.09 7.27
N TRP A 74 17.95 -8.28 7.85
CA TRP A 74 16.87 -9.25 7.73
C TRP A 74 15.54 -8.73 8.28
N ARG A 75 15.56 -7.80 9.22
CA ARG A 75 14.37 -7.18 9.82
C ARG A 75 13.64 -6.24 8.85
N ILE A 76 14.38 -5.65 7.91
CA ILE A 76 13.85 -4.71 6.93
C ILE A 76 13.33 -5.43 5.68
N LEU A 77 13.78 -6.67 5.41
CA LEU A 77 13.40 -7.41 4.21
C LEU A 77 11.89 -7.47 3.96
N PRO A 78 11.02 -7.70 4.96
CA PRO A 78 9.58 -7.69 4.72
C PRO A 78 9.07 -6.32 4.20
N ILE A 79 9.60 -5.21 4.73
CA ILE A 79 9.20 -3.87 4.28
C ILE A 79 9.77 -3.55 2.89
N LEU A 80 10.93 -4.08 2.54
CA LEU A 80 11.45 -4.01 1.17
C LEU A 80 10.51 -4.76 0.20
N VAL A 81 10.08 -5.97 0.54
CA VAL A 81 9.13 -6.75 -0.27
C VAL A 81 7.78 -6.01 -0.37
N TYR A 82 7.30 -5.43 0.73
CA TYR A 82 6.11 -4.58 0.72
C TYR A 82 6.24 -3.42 -0.27
N SER A 83 7.34 -2.67 -0.20
CA SER A 83 7.54 -1.51 -1.07
C SER A 83 7.64 -1.88 -2.55
N LEU A 84 8.35 -2.96 -2.87
CA LEU A 84 8.43 -3.51 -4.23
C LEU A 84 7.06 -4.01 -4.71
N GLY A 85 6.31 -4.72 -3.87
CA GLY A 85 4.96 -5.19 -4.18
C GLY A 85 4.03 -4.03 -4.53
N VAL A 86 3.99 -2.99 -3.67
CA VAL A 86 3.19 -1.77 -3.96
C VAL A 86 3.65 -1.09 -5.25
N GLY A 87 4.96 -0.96 -5.49
CA GLY A 87 5.48 -0.39 -6.74
C GLY A 87 5.04 -1.18 -7.97
N LEU A 88 5.07 -2.51 -7.90
CA LEU A 88 4.68 -3.39 -9.01
C LEU A 88 3.17 -3.33 -9.29
N THR A 89 2.30 -3.03 -8.31
CA THR A 89 0.88 -2.75 -8.59
C THR A 89 0.68 -1.49 -9.44
N GLY A 90 1.67 -0.59 -9.50
CA GLY A 90 1.67 0.57 -10.38
C GLY A 90 2.03 0.23 -11.84
N ILE A 91 2.69 -0.90 -12.08
CA ILE A 91 3.02 -1.37 -13.44
C ILE A 91 1.85 -2.13 -14.04
N PHE A 92 1.22 -3.00 -13.27
CA PHE A 92 0.11 -3.85 -13.69
C PHE A 92 -1.23 -3.24 -13.27
N CYS A 93 -2.15 -3.09 -14.22
CA CYS A 93 -3.46 -2.51 -13.96
C CYS A 93 -4.44 -3.56 -13.43
N THR A 94 -5.25 -3.21 -12.43
CA THR A 94 -6.40 -4.03 -12.04
C THR A 94 -7.48 -4.04 -13.13
N LYS A 95 -8.46 -4.93 -13.00
CA LYS A 95 -9.63 -4.97 -13.89
C LYS A 95 -10.36 -3.63 -13.91
N PRO A 96 -11.10 -3.30 -14.97
CA PRO A 96 -11.97 -2.14 -15.01
C PRO A 96 -13.08 -2.23 -13.95
N PHE A 97 -13.41 -1.09 -13.33
CA PHE A 97 -14.57 -0.97 -12.42
C PHE A 97 -15.86 -0.55 -13.15
N PHE A 98 -15.75 -0.28 -14.44
CA PHE A 98 -16.86 0.04 -15.35
C PHE A 98 -17.05 -1.08 -16.36
N HIS A 99 -18.23 -1.10 -16.97
CA HIS A 99 -18.55 -2.14 -17.96
C HIS A 99 -17.65 -2.01 -19.19
N THR A 100 -16.94 -3.08 -19.54
CA THR A 100 -16.14 -3.20 -20.76
C THR A 100 -16.16 -4.64 -21.25
N GLU A 101 -16.10 -4.83 -22.57
CA GLU A 101 -16.15 -6.14 -23.18
C GLU A 101 -14.85 -6.92 -23.02
N THR A 102 -13.70 -6.22 -22.96
CA THR A 102 -12.39 -6.87 -22.95
C THR A 102 -11.41 -6.17 -22.01
N TYR A 103 -10.64 -6.97 -21.27
CA TYR A 103 -9.49 -6.52 -20.49
C TYR A 103 -8.47 -7.66 -20.33
N SER A 104 -7.24 -7.35 -19.99
CA SER A 104 -6.16 -8.33 -19.80
C SER A 104 -6.24 -8.99 -18.43
N LEU A 105 -6.62 -10.26 -18.37
CA LEU A 105 -6.60 -11.09 -17.16
C LEU A 105 -5.18 -11.22 -16.58
N LEU A 106 -4.15 -11.22 -17.43
CA LEU A 106 -2.76 -11.30 -16.98
C LEU A 106 -2.40 -10.08 -16.13
N GLN A 107 -2.76 -8.87 -16.57
CA GLN A 107 -2.49 -7.66 -15.80
C GLN A 107 -3.26 -7.66 -14.47
N GLU A 108 -4.52 -8.04 -14.47
CA GLU A 108 -5.32 -8.16 -13.24
C GLU A 108 -4.71 -9.16 -12.27
N ASN A 109 -4.35 -10.35 -12.73
CA ASN A 109 -3.76 -11.38 -11.89
C ASN A 109 -2.42 -10.93 -11.30
N LEU A 110 -1.56 -10.28 -12.10
CA LEU A 110 -0.28 -9.76 -11.62
C LEU A 110 -0.49 -8.62 -10.60
N HIS A 111 -1.41 -7.68 -10.88
CA HIS A 111 -1.76 -6.63 -9.92
C HIS A 111 -2.23 -7.23 -8.59
N SER A 112 -3.18 -8.14 -8.63
CA SER A 112 -3.73 -8.81 -7.44
C SER A 112 -2.68 -9.61 -6.68
N THR A 113 -1.79 -10.32 -7.40
CA THR A 113 -0.69 -11.07 -6.79
C THR A 113 0.28 -10.15 -6.06
N PHE A 114 0.72 -9.06 -6.69
CA PHE A 114 1.64 -8.11 -6.05
C PHE A 114 0.98 -7.37 -4.89
N ALA A 115 -0.30 -7.04 -4.98
CA ALA A 115 -1.04 -6.47 -3.86
C ALA A 115 -1.13 -7.43 -2.67
N GLN A 116 -1.38 -8.72 -2.91
CA GLN A 116 -1.38 -9.76 -1.86
C GLN A 116 0.01 -9.94 -1.24
N ILE A 117 1.06 -10.03 -2.07
CA ILE A 117 2.45 -10.12 -1.59
C ILE A 117 2.77 -8.89 -0.72
N ALA A 118 2.38 -7.70 -1.13
CA ALA A 118 2.58 -6.49 -0.34
C ALA A 118 1.86 -6.57 1.01
N GLY A 119 0.59 -6.98 1.03
CA GLY A 119 -0.18 -7.12 2.27
C GLY A 119 0.44 -8.13 3.24
N ILE A 120 0.85 -9.30 2.74
CA ILE A 120 1.53 -10.33 3.53
C ILE A 120 2.87 -9.79 4.05
N ALA A 121 3.66 -9.17 3.20
CA ALA A 121 4.97 -8.64 3.56
C ALA A 121 4.86 -7.53 4.63
N LEU A 122 3.89 -6.63 4.54
CA LEU A 122 3.62 -5.65 5.59
C LEU A 122 3.27 -6.32 6.91
N THR A 123 2.38 -7.31 6.89
CA THR A 123 1.97 -8.08 8.08
C THR A 123 3.17 -8.73 8.74
N VAL A 124 4.04 -9.37 7.95
CA VAL A 124 5.30 -9.95 8.44
C VAL A 124 6.23 -8.87 8.98
N GLY A 125 6.32 -7.70 8.35
CA GLY A 125 7.12 -6.58 8.84
C GLY A 125 6.66 -6.08 10.22
N VAL A 126 5.36 -5.92 10.43
CA VAL A 126 4.78 -5.55 11.74
C VAL A 126 5.06 -6.65 12.77
N LEU A 127 4.94 -7.92 12.40
CA LEU A 127 5.23 -9.07 13.26
C LEU A 127 6.71 -9.10 13.68
N VAL A 128 7.63 -8.90 12.73
CA VAL A 128 9.07 -8.81 13.02
C VAL A 128 9.37 -7.66 13.98
N GLN A 129 8.75 -6.50 13.76
CA GLN A 129 8.88 -5.34 14.64
C GLN A 129 8.34 -5.63 16.04
N LEU A 130 7.18 -6.30 16.15
CA LEU A 130 6.59 -6.73 17.43
C LEU A 130 7.59 -7.55 18.25
N PHE A 131 8.21 -8.57 17.64
CA PHE A 131 9.19 -9.42 18.35
C PHE A 131 10.54 -8.73 18.59
N SER A 132 10.90 -7.75 17.78
CA SER A 132 12.13 -6.98 17.94
C SER A 132 12.01 -5.82 18.93
N SER A 133 10.79 -5.46 19.33
CA SER A 133 10.53 -4.36 20.27
C SER A 133 11.02 -4.71 21.67
N THR A 134 11.64 -3.74 22.34
CA THR A 134 12.21 -3.92 23.67
C THR A 134 11.24 -3.55 24.79
N THR A 135 10.37 -2.58 24.57
CA THR A 135 9.43 -2.09 25.58
C THR A 135 8.03 -2.75 25.43
N THR A 136 7.35 -2.92 26.56
CA THR A 136 5.98 -3.46 26.59
C THR A 136 5.00 -2.57 25.80
N THR A 137 5.19 -1.26 25.86
CA THR A 137 4.35 -0.31 25.12
C THR A 137 4.50 -0.49 23.61
N GLU A 138 5.74 -0.61 23.10
CA GLU A 138 5.98 -0.86 21.67
C GLU A 138 5.37 -2.19 21.21
N LYS A 139 5.53 -3.24 22.02
CA LYS A 139 4.92 -4.55 21.73
C LYS A 139 3.41 -4.44 21.66
N PHE A 140 2.78 -3.77 22.60
CA PHE A 140 1.33 -3.60 22.61
C PHE A 140 0.84 -2.82 21.39
N VAL A 141 1.51 -1.72 21.04
CA VAL A 141 1.18 -0.93 19.85
C VAL A 141 1.32 -1.76 18.57
N ASN A 142 2.45 -2.47 18.38
CA ASN A 142 2.65 -3.31 17.20
C ASN A 142 1.63 -4.45 17.13
N LEU A 143 1.21 -5.01 18.28
CA LEU A 143 0.15 -6.03 18.32
C LEU A 143 -1.20 -5.46 17.85
N ILE A 144 -1.58 -4.24 18.27
CA ILE A 144 -2.80 -3.59 17.80
C ILE A 144 -2.77 -3.39 16.28
N PHE A 145 -1.66 -2.88 15.73
CA PHE A 145 -1.53 -2.70 14.29
C PHE A 145 -1.56 -4.03 13.53
N LEU A 146 -0.91 -5.07 14.07
CA LEU A 146 -0.92 -6.41 13.48
C LEU A 146 -2.36 -6.95 13.38
N LEU A 147 -3.11 -6.90 14.47
CA LEU A 147 -4.51 -7.35 14.50
C LEU A 147 -5.40 -6.51 13.58
N ALA A 148 -5.22 -5.20 13.56
CA ALA A 148 -5.96 -4.31 12.67
C ALA A 148 -5.68 -4.60 11.20
N ILE A 149 -4.41 -4.75 10.80
CA ILE A 149 -4.03 -5.07 9.42
C ILE A 149 -4.59 -6.44 8.99
N ILE A 150 -4.47 -7.47 9.84
CA ILE A 150 -5.02 -8.79 9.54
C ILE A 150 -6.54 -8.72 9.40
N GLY A 151 -7.23 -8.09 10.35
CA GLY A 151 -8.69 -7.95 10.35
C GLY A 151 -9.20 -7.19 9.12
N LEU A 152 -8.57 -6.07 8.77
CA LEU A 152 -8.93 -5.28 7.59
C LEU A 152 -8.63 -6.03 6.29
N SER A 153 -7.49 -6.74 6.20
CA SER A 153 -7.17 -7.57 5.02
C SER A 153 -8.16 -8.70 4.83
N ALA A 154 -8.57 -9.37 5.91
CA ALA A 154 -9.61 -10.39 5.87
C ALA A 154 -10.96 -9.80 5.46
N SER A 155 -11.33 -8.65 6.03
CA SER A 155 -12.57 -7.94 5.68
C SER A 155 -12.60 -7.53 4.21
N PHE A 156 -11.47 -7.10 3.64
CA PHE A 156 -11.38 -6.75 2.23
C PHE A 156 -11.70 -7.93 1.31
N GLY A 157 -11.31 -9.14 1.68
CA GLY A 157 -11.63 -10.36 0.92
C GLY A 157 -13.07 -10.86 1.10
N LEU A 158 -13.68 -10.59 2.27
CA LEU A 158 -15.00 -11.11 2.62
C LEU A 158 -16.15 -10.16 2.26
N VAL A 159 -15.92 -8.85 2.37
CA VAL A 159 -16.95 -7.81 2.17
C VAL A 159 -16.81 -7.23 0.77
N GLN A 160 -17.66 -7.68 -0.17
CA GLN A 160 -17.65 -7.14 -1.53
C GLN A 160 -18.19 -5.71 -1.62
N GLN A 161 -19.21 -5.38 -0.80
CA GLN A 161 -19.64 -4.01 -0.62
C GLN A 161 -18.65 -3.26 0.27
N TYR A 162 -18.43 -1.98 0.00
CA TYR A 162 -17.53 -1.12 0.77
C TYR A 162 -16.03 -1.47 0.69
N GLN A 163 -15.60 -2.24 -0.31
CA GLN A 163 -14.18 -2.55 -0.52
C GLN A 163 -13.33 -1.26 -0.62
N GLY A 164 -13.88 -0.20 -1.19
CA GLY A 164 -13.23 1.09 -1.25
C GLY A 164 -12.92 1.68 0.12
N ILE A 165 -13.88 1.63 1.05
CA ILE A 165 -13.68 2.10 2.44
C ILE A 165 -12.67 1.21 3.15
N VAL A 166 -12.85 -0.12 3.07
CA VAL A 166 -11.95 -1.07 3.76
C VAL A 166 -10.51 -0.89 3.30
N GLN A 167 -10.27 -0.73 2.00
CA GLN A 167 -8.93 -0.51 1.47
C GLN A 167 -8.32 0.81 1.98
N ARG A 168 -9.10 1.89 2.03
CA ARG A 168 -8.63 3.19 2.54
C ARG A 168 -8.26 3.13 4.01
N VAL A 169 -9.07 2.46 4.82
CA VAL A 169 -8.78 2.25 6.25
C VAL A 169 -7.53 1.38 6.42
N LEU A 170 -7.37 0.34 5.60
CA LEU A 170 -6.17 -0.49 5.59
C LEU A 170 -4.91 0.33 5.24
N TYR A 171 -4.96 1.16 4.19
CA TYR A 171 -3.84 2.05 3.84
C TYR A 171 -3.55 3.07 4.95
N LEU A 172 -4.59 3.71 5.50
CA LEU A 172 -4.41 4.67 6.60
C LEU A 172 -3.71 4.01 7.79
N THR A 173 -4.18 2.82 8.20
CA THR A 173 -3.57 2.04 9.28
C THR A 173 -2.11 1.72 8.98
N SER A 174 -1.82 1.25 7.77
CA SER A 174 -0.47 0.93 7.32
C SER A 174 0.44 2.15 7.30
N PHE A 175 -0.05 3.28 6.83
CA PHE A 175 0.72 4.54 6.74
C PHE A 175 1.02 5.13 8.11
N ILE A 176 0.05 5.10 9.04
CA ILE A 176 0.29 5.53 10.43
C ILE A 176 1.40 4.67 11.04
N TRP A 177 1.33 3.35 10.84
CA TRP A 177 2.36 2.46 11.35
C TRP A 177 3.73 2.74 10.73
N LEU A 178 3.83 2.88 9.41
CA LEU A 178 5.07 3.17 8.70
C LEU A 178 5.71 4.49 9.14
N VAL A 179 4.91 5.54 9.35
CA VAL A 179 5.42 6.88 9.67
C VAL A 179 5.77 7.02 11.15
N LYS A 180 5.04 6.37 12.04
CA LYS A 180 5.14 6.61 13.49
C LYS A 180 5.86 5.50 14.25
N PHE A 181 5.73 4.26 13.81
CA PHE A 181 6.14 3.09 14.59
C PHE A 181 7.19 2.22 13.91
N TYR A 182 7.29 2.26 12.58
CA TYR A 182 8.34 1.54 11.87
C TYR A 182 9.71 2.11 12.19
N LYS A 183 10.62 1.25 12.62
CA LYS A 183 12.02 1.59 12.96
C LYS A 183 12.94 0.82 12.02
N PRO A 184 13.57 1.50 11.05
CA PRO A 184 14.60 0.90 10.22
C PRO A 184 15.89 0.80 11.04
N SER A 185 16.11 -0.28 11.76
CA SER A 185 17.32 -0.49 12.55
C SER A 185 18.04 -1.76 12.13
#